data_54029321d4eaad0e0cff97ac2d2f55eb
#
_entry.id   54029321d4eaad0e0cff97ac2d2f55eb
#
_cell.length_a   1.000
_cell.length_b   1.000
_cell.length_c   1.000
_cell.angle_alpha   90.00
_cell.angle_beta   90.00
_cell.angle_gamma   90.00
#
_symmetry.space_group_name_H-M   'P 1'
#
loop_
_entity.id
_entity.type
_entity.pdbx_description
1 polymer ?
#
loop_
_entity_poly.entity_id
_entity_poly.type
_entity_poly.pdbx_seq_one_letter_code
_entity_poly.pdbx_strand_id
1 'polypeptide(L)'
;MRTLFFKVFLVFVIFFIFSEENNEFDIQNGFISINKIQLIFSSSINNVDLDKIFLCGPVGMQSIVLDCLKQLKINKSKIKTESFKSENNFKTKKIVKDKKSIDLNPKDFKMIVKVNGVKTLVNYQNNEVSLLKALLKNKLNIPYSCMNGICGICRAKLLDGQVEMKSNKALDKSDLRRNFILTCQSHQQTNQISLTFDER
;
A
#
# COMPACT_ATOMS: atom_id res chain seq x y z
N MET A 1 -32.53 -12.90 46.46
CA MET A 1 -32.16 -12.36 45.13
C MET A 1 -30.72 -11.90 45.14
N ARG A 2 -29.81 -12.67 44.57
CA ARG A 2 -28.39 -12.28 44.43
C ARG A 2 -28.25 -11.58 43.07
N THR A 3 -28.12 -10.27 43.07
CA THR A 3 -27.78 -9.48 41.90
C THR A 3 -26.35 -9.80 41.48
N LEU A 4 -26.21 -10.50 40.37
CA LEU A 4 -24.89 -10.80 39.76
C LEU A 4 -24.42 -9.53 39.08
N PHE A 5 -23.47 -8.80 39.71
CA PHE A 5 -22.77 -7.70 39.09
C PHE A 5 -21.74 -8.28 38.13
N PHE A 6 -22.05 -8.29 36.83
CA PHE A 6 -21.04 -8.52 35.79
C PHE A 6 -20.15 -7.26 35.70
N LYS A 7 -18.95 -7.33 36.27
CA LYS A 7 -17.90 -6.36 35.98
C LYS A 7 -17.33 -6.70 34.60
N VAL A 8 -17.72 -5.95 33.58
CA VAL A 8 -17.05 -6.01 32.26
C VAL A 8 -15.73 -5.26 32.38
N PHE A 9 -14.63 -6.00 32.48
CA PHE A 9 -13.28 -5.41 32.35
C PHE A 9 -12.95 -5.35 30.88
N LEU A 10 -12.97 -4.13 30.32
CA LEU A 10 -12.53 -3.88 28.95
C LEU A 10 -11.05 -3.46 29.02
N VAL A 11 -10.15 -4.33 28.56
CA VAL A 11 -8.72 -4.02 28.50
C VAL A 11 -8.37 -3.65 27.06
N PHE A 12 -7.94 -2.38 26.88
CA PHE A 12 -7.38 -1.93 25.61
C PHE A 12 -5.85 -1.87 25.70
N VAL A 13 -5.18 -2.49 24.73
CA VAL A 13 -3.74 -2.33 24.57
C VAL A 13 -3.52 -1.52 23.29
N ILE A 14 -2.91 -0.36 23.42
CA ILE A 14 -2.67 0.58 22.32
C ILE A 14 -1.16 0.69 22.09
N PHE A 15 -0.73 0.46 20.86
CA PHE A 15 0.64 0.66 20.42
C PHE A 15 0.69 1.74 19.34
N PHE A 16 1.58 2.70 19.50
CA PHE A 16 1.87 3.70 18.49
C PHE A 16 3.12 3.30 17.73
N ILE A 17 3.02 3.30 16.39
CA ILE A 17 4.14 3.04 15.49
C ILE A 17 4.22 4.23 14.53
N PHE A 18 5.35 4.91 14.53
CA PHE A 18 5.59 6.14 13.76
C PHE A 18 6.46 5.82 12.55
N SER A 19 5.98 6.13 11.35
CA SER A 19 6.68 5.80 10.10
C SER A 19 7.86 6.72 9.78
N GLU A 20 7.86 7.94 10.31
CA GLU A 20 8.80 9.00 9.93
C GLU A 20 9.56 9.62 11.13
N GLU A 21 9.20 9.25 12.36
CA GLU A 21 9.84 9.77 13.57
C GLU A 21 10.77 8.72 14.18
N ASN A 22 11.86 9.17 14.77
CA ASN A 22 12.75 8.33 15.57
C ASN A 22 12.36 8.49 17.05
N ASN A 23 11.82 7.43 17.61
CA ASN A 23 11.48 7.33 19.01
C ASN A 23 12.51 6.47 19.76
N GLU A 24 12.51 6.55 21.10
CA GLU A 24 13.45 5.83 21.94
C GLU A 24 13.37 4.30 21.78
N PHE A 25 12.21 3.77 21.38
CA PHE A 25 11.98 2.36 21.24
C PHE A 25 11.93 1.96 19.75
N ASP A 26 12.82 1.09 19.32
CA ASP A 26 12.87 0.58 17.93
C ASP A 26 11.56 -0.02 17.44
N ILE A 27 10.77 -0.61 18.34
CA ILE A 27 9.47 -1.20 18.01
C ILE A 27 8.47 -0.15 17.51
N GLN A 28 8.63 1.10 17.92
CA GLN A 28 7.75 2.22 17.52
C GLN A 28 8.16 2.87 16.20
N ASN A 29 9.38 2.61 15.70
CA ASN A 29 9.93 3.30 14.54
C ASN A 29 9.66 2.56 13.21
N GLY A 30 9.25 3.29 12.18
CA GLY A 30 9.05 2.78 10.82
C GLY A 30 7.77 1.96 10.64
N PHE A 31 7.65 1.26 9.54
CA PHE A 31 6.43 0.54 9.16
C PHE A 31 6.17 -0.72 9.99
N ILE A 32 4.91 -1.12 10.05
CA ILE A 32 4.50 -2.41 10.61
C ILE A 32 5.14 -3.55 9.81
N SER A 33 5.82 -4.45 10.54
CA SER A 33 6.44 -5.66 10.00
C SER A 33 6.05 -6.89 10.80
N ILE A 34 6.25 -8.08 10.24
CA ILE A 34 5.97 -9.34 10.92
C ILE A 34 6.74 -9.41 12.26
N ASN A 35 8.02 -9.05 12.27
CA ASN A 35 8.84 -9.08 13.47
C ASN A 35 8.29 -8.17 14.58
N LYS A 36 7.84 -6.95 14.23
CA LYS A 36 7.23 -6.03 15.20
C LYS A 36 5.95 -6.60 15.79
N ILE A 37 5.09 -7.18 14.95
CA ILE A 37 3.84 -7.78 15.41
C ILE A 37 4.14 -8.95 16.35
N GLN A 38 5.10 -9.81 16.01
CA GLN A 38 5.53 -10.92 16.86
C GLN A 38 6.08 -10.43 18.21
N LEU A 39 6.88 -9.37 18.22
CA LEU A 39 7.38 -8.76 19.45
C LEU A 39 6.24 -8.20 20.31
N ILE A 40 5.27 -7.48 19.73
CA ILE A 40 4.10 -6.99 20.45
C ILE A 40 3.31 -8.13 21.07
N PHE A 41 3.08 -9.21 20.31
CA PHE A 41 2.35 -10.37 20.82
C PHE A 41 3.11 -11.09 21.93
N SER A 42 4.42 -11.27 21.78
CA SER A 42 5.23 -11.96 22.80
C SER A 42 5.43 -11.14 24.07
N SER A 43 5.57 -9.82 23.97
CA SER A 43 5.85 -8.95 25.11
C SER A 43 4.61 -8.52 25.89
N SER A 44 3.50 -8.26 25.19
CA SER A 44 2.36 -7.59 25.80
C SER A 44 1.06 -8.38 25.76
N ILE A 45 0.96 -9.39 24.89
CA ILE A 45 -0.26 -10.17 24.67
C ILE A 45 -0.04 -11.65 25.05
N ASN A 46 1.20 -12.01 25.38
CA ASN A 46 1.55 -13.37 25.78
C ASN A 46 0.68 -13.78 27.00
N ASN A 47 -0.12 -14.86 26.85
CA ASN A 47 -1.07 -15.38 27.84
C ASN A 47 -2.39 -14.56 28.02
N VAL A 48 -2.68 -13.56 27.21
CA VAL A 48 -3.99 -12.89 27.21
C VAL A 48 -4.91 -13.64 26.25
N ASP A 49 -6.04 -14.13 26.75
CA ASP A 49 -7.09 -14.67 25.85
C ASP A 49 -7.79 -13.51 25.15
N LEU A 50 -7.44 -13.30 23.89
CA LEU A 50 -8.01 -12.23 23.09
C LEU A 50 -9.41 -12.62 22.60
N ASP A 51 -10.42 -11.86 22.98
CA ASP A 51 -11.79 -12.04 22.47
C ASP A 51 -11.91 -11.60 21.01
N LYS A 52 -11.39 -10.43 20.67
CA LYS A 52 -11.48 -9.83 19.35
C LYS A 52 -10.22 -9.02 19.00
N ILE A 53 -9.88 -9.03 17.74
CA ILE A 53 -8.84 -8.21 17.13
C ILE A 53 -9.52 -7.36 16.05
N PHE A 54 -9.42 -6.05 16.16
CA PHE A 54 -9.90 -5.12 15.15
C PHE A 54 -8.73 -4.62 14.32
N LEU A 55 -8.81 -4.81 13.02
CA LEU A 55 -7.76 -4.43 12.08
C LEU A 55 -8.32 -3.46 11.05
N CYS A 56 -7.83 -2.22 11.07
CA CYS A 56 -8.18 -1.19 10.12
C CYS A 56 -6.92 -0.51 9.59
N GLY A 57 -6.89 -0.16 8.31
CA GLY A 57 -5.76 0.53 7.70
C GLY A 57 -5.54 0.19 6.24
N PRO A 58 -4.41 0.62 5.65
CA PRO A 58 -4.07 0.31 4.26
C PRO A 58 -3.99 -1.19 3.99
N VAL A 59 -4.38 -1.60 2.77
CA VAL A 59 -4.45 -3.02 2.38
C VAL A 59 -3.11 -3.74 2.58
N GLY A 60 -1.99 -3.08 2.27
CA GLY A 60 -0.66 -3.66 2.48
C GLY A 60 -0.37 -3.96 3.96
N MET A 61 -0.73 -3.04 4.85
CA MET A 61 -0.60 -3.25 6.30
C MET A 61 -1.52 -4.39 6.78
N GLN A 62 -2.78 -4.38 6.35
CA GLN A 62 -3.72 -5.45 6.72
C GLN A 62 -3.21 -6.83 6.28
N SER A 63 -2.64 -6.95 5.07
CA SER A 63 -2.09 -8.21 4.58
C SER A 63 -0.97 -8.73 5.48
N ILE A 64 0.00 -7.88 5.82
CA ILE A 64 1.12 -8.24 6.71
C ILE A 64 0.62 -8.70 8.08
N VAL A 65 -0.33 -7.96 8.66
CA VAL A 65 -0.90 -8.30 9.97
C VAL A 65 -1.65 -9.62 9.91
N LEU A 66 -2.50 -9.83 8.90
CA LEU A 66 -3.28 -11.07 8.74
C LEU A 66 -2.38 -12.30 8.56
N ASP A 67 -1.30 -12.17 7.77
CA ASP A 67 -0.34 -13.25 7.58
C ASP A 67 0.38 -13.60 8.90
N CYS A 68 0.75 -12.59 9.68
CA CYS A 68 1.35 -12.79 10.99
C CYS A 68 0.37 -13.46 11.98
N LEU A 69 -0.89 -12.98 12.06
CA LEU A 69 -1.91 -13.57 12.93
C LEU A 69 -2.20 -15.03 12.58
N LYS A 70 -2.13 -15.37 11.28
CA LYS A 70 -2.23 -16.75 10.82
C LYS A 70 -1.05 -17.60 11.30
N GLN A 71 0.20 -17.08 11.23
CA GLN A 71 1.38 -17.77 11.76
C GLN A 71 1.29 -17.98 13.27
N LEU A 72 0.73 -17.02 14.00
CA LEU A 72 0.45 -17.09 15.44
C LEU A 72 -0.75 -18.00 15.79
N LYS A 73 -1.35 -18.65 14.78
CA LYS A 73 -2.51 -19.55 14.91
C LYS A 73 -3.74 -18.89 15.56
N ILE A 74 -3.88 -17.60 15.42
CA ILE A 74 -5.06 -16.85 15.89
C ILE A 74 -6.27 -17.25 15.07
N ASN A 75 -7.38 -17.58 15.75
CA ASN A 75 -8.62 -17.98 15.08
C ASN A 75 -9.19 -16.82 14.27
N LYS A 76 -9.47 -17.05 12.98
CA LYS A 76 -10.00 -16.05 12.05
C LYS A 76 -11.33 -15.44 12.52
N SER A 77 -12.13 -16.17 13.28
CA SER A 77 -13.40 -15.67 13.86
C SER A 77 -13.22 -14.54 14.87
N LYS A 78 -12.04 -14.45 15.49
CA LYS A 78 -11.66 -13.39 16.42
C LYS A 78 -11.21 -12.11 15.68
N ILE A 79 -10.91 -12.18 14.38
CA ILE A 79 -10.37 -11.05 13.61
C ILE A 79 -11.50 -10.35 12.86
N LYS A 80 -11.67 -9.06 13.10
CA LYS A 80 -12.57 -8.16 12.38
C LYS A 80 -11.74 -7.16 11.59
N THR A 81 -11.95 -7.11 10.27
CA THR A 81 -11.24 -6.19 9.39
C THR A 81 -12.21 -5.17 8.84
N GLU A 82 -11.84 -3.91 8.92
CA GLU A 82 -12.46 -2.85 8.16
C GLU A 82 -11.52 -2.45 7.03
N SER A 83 -11.96 -2.61 5.80
CA SER A 83 -11.19 -2.15 4.66
C SER A 83 -11.84 -0.90 4.08
N PHE A 84 -11.05 0.13 3.81
CA PHE A 84 -11.46 1.30 3.01
C PHE A 84 -11.64 0.91 1.53
N LYS A 85 -12.26 -0.25 1.27
CA LYS A 85 -12.71 -0.57 -0.08
C LYS A 85 -13.89 0.34 -0.35
N SER A 86 -13.71 1.35 -1.19
CA SER A 86 -14.87 1.92 -1.87
C SER A 86 -15.56 0.76 -2.57
N GLU A 87 -16.79 0.46 -2.19
CA GLU A 87 -17.67 -0.45 -2.92
C GLU A 87 -17.82 0.07 -4.34
N ASN A 88 -16.94 -0.37 -5.21
CA ASN A 88 -17.15 -0.22 -6.62
C ASN A 88 -17.93 -1.42 -7.11
N ASN A 89 -19.24 -1.37 -6.96
CA ASN A 89 -20.16 -2.02 -7.88
C ASN A 89 -20.08 -1.35 -9.25
N PHE A 90 -18.90 -1.28 -9.82
CA PHE A 90 -18.79 -1.16 -11.27
C PHE A 90 -18.96 -2.56 -11.84
N LYS A 91 -20.20 -2.89 -12.22
CA LYS A 91 -20.45 -3.89 -13.25
C LYS A 91 -19.47 -3.60 -14.37
N THR A 92 -18.42 -4.39 -14.44
CA THR A 92 -17.53 -4.46 -15.58
C THR A 92 -18.41 -4.82 -16.78
N LYS A 93 -18.85 -3.80 -17.54
CA LYS A 93 -19.22 -4.02 -18.92
C LYS A 93 -17.98 -4.63 -19.57
N LYS A 94 -18.04 -5.93 -19.85
CA LYS A 94 -17.14 -6.58 -20.77
C LYS A 94 -17.13 -5.78 -22.07
N ILE A 95 -16.13 -4.94 -22.24
CA ILE A 95 -15.72 -4.52 -23.58
C ILE A 95 -14.74 -5.61 -24.04
N VAL A 96 -15.34 -6.65 -24.61
CA VAL A 96 -14.62 -7.54 -25.51
C VAL A 96 -14.35 -6.71 -26.74
N LYS A 97 -13.09 -6.39 -27.00
CA LYS A 97 -12.62 -6.17 -28.37
C LYS A 97 -11.12 -6.36 -28.46
N ASP A 98 -10.81 -7.33 -29.29
CA ASP A 98 -9.60 -7.52 -30.06
C ASP A 98 -8.30 -7.75 -29.29
N LYS A 99 -8.08 -9.03 -28.98
CA LYS A 99 -6.75 -9.62 -28.84
C LYS A 99 -5.99 -9.41 -30.15
N LYS A 100 -5.32 -8.28 -30.30
CA LYS A 100 -4.15 -8.23 -31.11
C LYS A 100 -3.04 -8.81 -30.24
N SER A 101 -2.60 -10.00 -30.61
CA SER A 101 -1.40 -10.65 -30.08
C SER A 101 -0.23 -9.66 -30.16
N ILE A 102 0.07 -9.04 -29.03
CA ILE A 102 1.30 -8.26 -28.89
C ILE A 102 2.37 -9.28 -28.60
N ASP A 103 3.33 -9.43 -29.51
CA ASP A 103 4.57 -10.16 -29.33
C ASP A 103 5.20 -9.74 -28.00
N LEU A 104 5.14 -10.64 -27.02
CA LEU A 104 5.76 -10.46 -25.72
C LEU A 104 7.24 -10.83 -25.80
N ASN A 105 8.02 -10.07 -26.55
CA ASN A 105 9.42 -9.93 -26.24
C ASN A 105 9.52 -9.15 -24.92
N PRO A 106 10.31 -9.59 -23.92
CA PRO A 106 10.48 -8.85 -22.69
C PRO A 106 11.08 -7.48 -23.05
N LYS A 107 10.21 -6.46 -23.09
CA LYS A 107 10.66 -5.08 -23.32
C LYS A 107 11.33 -4.61 -22.05
N ASP A 108 12.59 -4.22 -22.14
CA ASP A 108 13.28 -3.51 -21.09
C ASP A 108 12.70 -2.10 -20.99
N PHE A 109 11.99 -1.85 -19.90
CA PHE A 109 11.46 -0.53 -19.58
C PHE A 109 12.50 0.28 -18.82
N LYS A 110 12.62 1.56 -19.19
CA LYS A 110 13.51 2.52 -18.54
C LYS A 110 12.66 3.62 -17.92
N MET A 111 12.98 3.96 -16.68
CA MET A 111 12.30 5.03 -15.95
C MET A 111 13.36 5.95 -15.31
N ILE A 112 13.34 7.23 -15.68
CA ILE A 112 14.15 8.25 -15.04
C ILE A 112 13.30 8.90 -13.95
N VAL A 113 13.72 8.76 -12.70
CA VAL A 113 12.96 9.23 -11.54
C VAL A 113 13.75 10.30 -10.80
N LYS A 114 13.12 11.44 -10.55
CA LYS A 114 13.67 12.50 -9.73
C LYS A 114 12.99 12.53 -8.37
N VAL A 115 13.79 12.39 -7.30
CA VAL A 115 13.33 12.44 -5.90
C VAL A 115 14.31 13.28 -5.10
N ASN A 116 13.85 14.31 -4.40
CA ASN A 116 14.68 15.23 -3.61
C ASN A 116 15.87 15.79 -4.43
N GLY A 117 15.62 16.18 -5.67
CA GLY A 117 16.62 16.71 -6.59
C GLY A 117 17.52 15.67 -7.27
N VAL A 118 17.55 14.43 -6.79
CA VAL A 118 18.41 13.36 -7.31
C VAL A 118 17.69 12.61 -8.43
N LYS A 119 18.33 12.46 -9.58
CA LYS A 119 17.85 11.65 -10.71
C LYS A 119 18.43 10.25 -10.64
N THR A 120 17.56 9.23 -10.70
CA THR A 120 17.94 7.82 -10.71
C THR A 120 17.35 7.14 -11.93
N LEU A 121 18.15 6.34 -12.63
CA LEU A 121 17.68 5.48 -13.72
C LEU A 121 17.28 4.13 -13.15
N VAL A 122 16.04 3.71 -13.42
CA VAL A 122 15.48 2.42 -13.04
C VAL A 122 15.17 1.62 -14.28
N ASN A 123 15.78 0.45 -14.40
CA ASN A 123 15.47 -0.52 -15.44
C ASN A 123 14.60 -1.62 -14.83
N TYR A 124 13.54 -2.00 -15.50
CA TYR A 124 12.71 -3.11 -15.08
C TYR A 124 12.07 -3.82 -16.26
N GLN A 125 11.79 -5.10 -16.06
CA GLN A 125 11.10 -5.94 -17.02
C GLN A 125 9.68 -6.19 -16.52
N ASN A 126 8.72 -6.24 -17.42
CA ASN A 126 7.32 -6.53 -17.13
C ASN A 126 6.45 -5.29 -16.92
N ASN A 127 5.66 -4.99 -17.94
CA ASN A 127 4.67 -3.90 -17.94
C ASN A 127 3.44 -4.15 -17.05
N GLU A 128 3.27 -5.38 -16.51
CA GLU A 128 2.18 -5.69 -15.58
C GLU A 128 2.40 -5.14 -14.17
N VAL A 129 3.64 -4.76 -13.85
CA VAL A 129 3.99 -4.20 -12.55
C VAL A 129 3.74 -2.70 -12.55
N SER A 130 3.01 -2.18 -11.53
CA SER A 130 2.86 -0.73 -11.39
C SER A 130 4.21 -0.04 -11.20
N LEU A 131 4.30 1.23 -11.63
CA LEU A 131 5.53 2.03 -11.49
C LEU A 131 6.03 2.04 -10.04
N LEU A 132 5.13 2.21 -9.06
CA LEU A 132 5.50 2.17 -7.64
C LEU A 132 6.18 0.86 -7.26
N LYS A 133 5.65 -0.29 -7.68
CA LYS A 133 6.28 -1.58 -7.37
C LYS A 133 7.66 -1.73 -8.00
N ALA A 134 7.85 -1.25 -9.23
CA ALA A 134 9.15 -1.24 -9.88
C ALA A 134 10.15 -0.37 -9.12
N LEU A 135 9.73 0.81 -8.63
CA LEU A 135 10.55 1.72 -7.84
C LEU A 135 10.96 1.11 -6.50
N LEU A 136 10.01 0.52 -5.78
CA LEU A 136 10.27 -0.13 -4.48
C LEU A 136 11.19 -1.36 -4.63
N LYS A 137 11.03 -2.14 -5.71
CA LYS A 137 11.94 -3.26 -6.02
C LYS A 137 13.38 -2.78 -6.23
N ASN A 138 13.54 -1.59 -6.79
CA ASN A 138 14.85 -0.96 -6.97
C ASN A 138 15.30 -0.14 -5.74
N LYS A 139 14.67 -0.36 -4.57
CA LYS A 139 15.03 0.23 -3.27
C LYS A 139 14.99 1.77 -3.24
N LEU A 140 14.19 2.41 -4.10
CA LEU A 140 13.96 3.83 -4.01
C LEU A 140 13.02 4.14 -2.86
N ASN A 141 13.35 5.14 -2.05
CA ASN A 141 12.49 5.62 -0.98
C ASN A 141 11.43 6.57 -1.56
N ILE A 142 10.30 6.00 -1.96
CA ILE A 142 9.18 6.70 -2.59
C ILE A 142 8.01 6.76 -1.61
N PRO A 143 7.36 7.92 -1.41
CA PRO A 143 6.19 8.01 -0.55
C PRO A 143 5.02 7.22 -1.13
N TYR A 144 4.43 6.35 -0.32
CA TYR A 144 3.21 5.62 -0.67
C TYR A 144 2.43 5.21 0.58
N SER A 145 1.16 4.83 0.41
CA SER A 145 0.32 4.33 1.50
C SER A 145 -0.70 3.31 1.00
N CYS A 146 -1.87 3.75 0.50
CA CYS A 146 -3.02 2.88 0.21
C CYS A 146 -2.82 1.88 -0.92
N MET A 147 -1.95 2.13 -1.88
CA MET A 147 -1.73 1.36 -3.12
C MET A 147 -2.97 1.17 -4.01
N ASN A 148 -4.08 1.85 -3.73
CA ASN A 148 -5.38 1.71 -4.41
C ASN A 148 -5.81 2.96 -5.19
N GLY A 149 -4.93 3.97 -5.31
CA GLY A 149 -5.24 5.21 -6.04
C GLY A 149 -6.22 6.15 -5.34
N ILE A 150 -6.35 6.07 -3.99
CA ILE A 150 -7.35 6.81 -3.21
C ILE A 150 -6.71 7.93 -2.37
N CYS A 151 -5.50 7.73 -1.82
CA CYS A 151 -4.89 8.67 -0.88
C CYS A 151 -4.02 9.76 -1.52
N GLY A 152 -3.60 9.60 -2.78
CA GLY A 152 -2.75 10.57 -3.47
C GLY A 152 -1.27 10.63 -3.03
N ILE A 153 -0.86 9.88 -2.00
CA ILE A 153 0.52 9.98 -1.44
C ILE A 153 1.59 9.60 -2.47
N CYS A 154 1.31 8.62 -3.33
CA CYS A 154 2.21 8.18 -4.40
C CYS A 154 2.11 9.05 -5.67
N ARG A 155 1.60 10.29 -5.57
CA ARG A 155 1.48 11.22 -6.69
C ARG A 155 2.87 11.63 -7.18
N ALA A 156 3.05 11.60 -8.50
CA ALA A 156 4.24 12.10 -9.18
C ALA A 156 3.83 12.83 -10.45
N LYS A 157 4.66 13.72 -10.96
CA LYS A 157 4.44 14.37 -12.24
C LYS A 157 5.16 13.61 -13.34
N LEU A 158 4.44 13.23 -14.38
CA LEU A 158 5.02 12.65 -15.59
C LEU A 158 5.62 13.77 -16.43
N LEU A 159 6.90 13.71 -16.69
CA LEU A 159 7.65 14.71 -17.46
C LEU A 159 7.78 14.30 -18.93
N ASP A 160 7.90 12.99 -19.19
CA ASP A 160 8.06 12.44 -20.53
C ASP A 160 7.54 11.01 -20.61
N GLY A 161 7.10 10.60 -21.81
CA GLY A 161 6.55 9.28 -22.08
C GLY A 161 5.06 9.15 -21.79
N GLN A 162 4.56 7.91 -21.79
CA GLN A 162 3.13 7.61 -21.61
C GLN A 162 2.92 6.51 -20.58
N VAL A 163 1.88 6.68 -19.77
CA VAL A 163 1.42 5.69 -18.79
C VAL A 163 -0.09 5.51 -18.87
N GLU A 164 -0.54 4.32 -18.51
CA GLU A 164 -1.95 4.02 -18.29
C GLU A 164 -2.22 3.90 -16.80
N MET A 165 -3.22 4.62 -16.29
CA MET A 165 -3.66 4.50 -14.90
C MET A 165 -4.91 3.67 -14.78
N LYS A 166 -4.88 2.59 -14.00
CA LYS A 166 -6.06 1.75 -13.69
C LYS A 166 -7.08 2.47 -12.82
N SER A 167 -6.64 3.41 -11.99
CA SER A 167 -7.48 4.23 -11.11
C SER A 167 -6.79 5.57 -10.84
N ASN A 168 -7.57 6.65 -10.88
CA ASN A 168 -7.08 8.03 -10.66
C ASN A 168 -7.95 8.81 -9.67
N LYS A 169 -8.61 8.13 -8.73
CA LYS A 169 -9.60 8.73 -7.83
C LYS A 169 -9.08 9.85 -6.95
N ALA A 170 -7.79 9.83 -6.63
CA ALA A 170 -7.14 10.87 -5.82
C ALA A 170 -6.62 12.05 -6.64
N LEU A 171 -6.85 12.07 -7.96
CA LEU A 171 -6.46 13.17 -8.85
C LEU A 171 -7.70 13.88 -9.37
N ASP A 172 -7.67 15.18 -9.32
CA ASP A 172 -8.70 16.01 -9.94
C ASP A 172 -8.39 16.29 -11.44
N LYS A 173 -9.30 17.00 -12.10
CA LYS A 173 -9.13 17.36 -13.51
C LYS A 173 -7.95 18.31 -13.75
N SER A 174 -7.57 19.12 -12.77
CA SER A 174 -6.42 20.02 -12.82
C SER A 174 -5.13 19.22 -12.73
N ASP A 175 -5.04 18.26 -11.81
CA ASP A 175 -3.90 17.35 -11.67
C ASP A 175 -3.64 16.60 -12.98
N LEU A 176 -4.68 16.03 -13.58
CA LEU A 176 -4.57 15.28 -14.83
C LEU A 176 -4.07 16.17 -15.99
N ARG A 177 -4.55 17.43 -16.10
CA ARG A 177 -4.07 18.39 -17.10
C ARG A 177 -2.60 18.80 -16.90
N ARG A 178 -2.11 18.72 -15.67
CA ARG A 178 -0.72 19.00 -15.30
C ARG A 178 0.16 17.76 -15.35
N ASN A 179 -0.34 16.65 -15.91
CA ASN A 179 0.32 15.35 -16.05
C ASN A 179 0.71 14.70 -14.71
N PHE A 180 -0.08 14.94 -13.65
CA PHE A 180 0.10 14.16 -12.43
C PHE A 180 -0.46 12.75 -12.59
N ILE A 181 0.26 11.79 -12.04
CA ILE A 181 -0.08 10.37 -12.05
C ILE A 181 -0.02 9.80 -10.64
N LEU A 182 -0.72 8.69 -10.42
CA LEU A 182 -0.59 7.87 -9.22
C LEU A 182 0.29 6.67 -9.53
N THR A 183 1.53 6.66 -9.07
CA THR A 183 2.51 5.61 -9.44
C THR A 183 2.08 4.21 -9.04
N CYS A 184 1.25 4.07 -7.99
CA CYS A 184 0.70 2.78 -7.58
C CYS A 184 -0.34 2.20 -8.55
N GLN A 185 -0.91 3.03 -9.42
CA GLN A 185 -1.95 2.66 -10.39
C GLN A 185 -1.48 2.77 -11.83
N SER A 186 -0.29 3.34 -12.06
CA SER A 186 0.24 3.62 -13.39
C SER A 186 1.09 2.47 -13.91
N HIS A 187 0.91 2.19 -15.20
CA HIS A 187 1.66 1.21 -15.97
C HIS A 187 2.29 1.89 -17.18
N GLN A 188 3.58 1.64 -17.41
CA GLN A 188 4.32 2.25 -18.51
C GLN A 188 3.86 1.71 -19.87
N GLN A 189 3.64 2.60 -20.83
CA GLN A 189 3.21 2.27 -22.19
C GLN A 189 4.32 2.47 -23.22
N THR A 190 5.25 3.40 -22.98
CA THR A 190 6.42 3.68 -23.83
C THR A 190 7.67 3.02 -23.25
N ASN A 191 8.69 2.75 -24.06
CA ASN A 191 9.92 2.09 -23.61
C ASN A 191 10.69 2.90 -22.56
N GLN A 192 10.53 4.22 -22.56
CA GLN A 192 11.15 5.12 -21.58
C GLN A 192 10.13 6.13 -21.09
N ILE A 193 10.20 6.44 -19.80
CA ILE A 193 9.44 7.52 -19.16
C ILE A 193 10.35 8.32 -18.23
N SER A 194 9.94 9.56 -17.95
CA SER A 194 10.58 10.39 -16.93
C SER A 194 9.51 10.96 -16.00
N LEU A 195 9.76 10.91 -14.69
CA LEU A 195 8.84 11.44 -13.69
C LEU A 195 9.58 12.07 -12.51
N THR A 196 8.87 12.94 -11.79
CA THR A 196 9.41 13.60 -10.59
C THR A 196 8.42 13.54 -9.43
N PHE A 197 8.94 13.33 -8.23
CA PHE A 197 8.22 13.46 -6.96
C PHE A 197 8.45 14.81 -6.29
N ASP A 198 9.29 15.67 -6.83
CA ASP A 198 9.64 16.97 -6.25
C ASP A 198 8.55 18.04 -6.48
N GLU A 199 7.64 17.80 -7.43
CA GLU A 199 6.47 18.64 -7.66
C GLU A 199 5.23 17.93 -7.12
N ARG A 200 4.53 18.58 -6.18
CA ARG A 200 3.32 18.07 -5.53
C ARG A 200 2.17 19.06 -5.58
#